data_b054b141a1dfb356f83e90ec199973ae
#
_entry.id   b054b141a1dfb356f83e90ec199973ae
#
_cell.length_a   1.000
_cell.length_b   1.000
_cell.length_c   1.000
_cell.angle_alpha   90.00
_cell.angle_beta   90.00
_cell.angle_gamma   90.00
#
_symmetry.space_group_name_H-M   'P 1'
#
loop_
_entity.id
_entity.type
_entity.pdbx_description
1 polymer ?
#
loop_
_entity_poly.entity_id
_entity_poly.type
_entity_poly.pdbx_seq_one_letter_code
_entity_poly.pdbx_strand_id
1 'polypeptide(L)'
;MIVDNQVAIVGGRNIADEYFGVDESANFRDMELLIGGPIVEEVSLSFDNYWNDQWSFPVSEISHVKTNRLDQEDILADADRVGRYYDESSEDENNTLWLEIARSAFRGKVELYVDKPPAGNPANVANQPVQVADELNKLIGNAKREIIIVSAYLIPSQRLTNSLAEAVRRGVKVRILTNSIRSNNHLAAHSAYQNHVRGLLASGVELHEVRAEAKERYRYILSPVEQKKLGLHAKYLIIDRDIVFIGSANLDPRSLRINTEIGVLVRDRKLNQELRDLTDPDFQKSNAWQLAIEDDQKLVWIGDDIVLDAQPASSVFQRVEDWFFAHLPIEGEL
;
A
#
# COMPACT_ATOMS: atom_id res chain seq x y z
N MET A 1 -8.39 2.21 11.98
CA MET A 1 -8.78 1.93 13.39
C MET A 1 -8.97 3.25 14.12
N ILE A 2 -10.02 3.35 14.95
CA ILE A 2 -10.31 4.54 15.78
C ILE A 2 -10.36 4.06 17.24
N VAL A 3 -9.73 4.82 18.14
CA VAL A 3 -9.69 4.49 19.57
C VAL A 3 -10.24 5.66 20.36
N ASP A 4 -11.34 5.44 21.05
CA ASP A 4 -12.02 6.38 21.97
C ASP A 4 -12.28 7.79 21.40
N ASN A 5 -12.37 7.92 20.08
CA ASN A 5 -12.45 9.20 19.37
C ASN A 5 -11.30 10.19 19.69
N GLN A 6 -10.17 9.68 20.19
CA GLN A 6 -8.99 10.46 20.55
C GLN A 6 -7.87 10.34 19.53
N VAL A 7 -7.69 9.12 19.00
CA VAL A 7 -6.68 8.82 18.00
C VAL A 7 -7.26 7.90 16.93
N ALA A 8 -6.68 7.98 15.73
CA ALA A 8 -6.98 7.04 14.67
C ALA A 8 -5.70 6.60 13.95
N ILE A 9 -5.70 5.37 13.44
CA ILE A 9 -4.68 4.86 12.53
C ILE A 9 -5.31 4.69 11.16
N VAL A 10 -4.71 5.33 10.16
CA VAL A 10 -5.15 5.30 8.76
C VAL A 10 -4.03 4.77 7.89
N GLY A 11 -4.34 3.81 7.03
CA GLY A 11 -3.40 3.18 6.11
C GLY A 11 -4.03 1.98 5.40
N GLY A 12 -3.20 1.13 4.82
CA GLY A 12 -3.62 -0.03 4.02
C GLY A 12 -3.58 -1.37 4.73
N ARG A 13 -3.12 -1.43 6.00
CA ARG A 13 -2.90 -2.69 6.72
C ARG A 13 -4.19 -3.45 6.99
N ASN A 14 -4.20 -4.73 6.62
CA ASN A 14 -5.26 -5.66 6.99
C ASN A 14 -4.95 -6.36 8.32
N ILE A 15 -5.93 -7.08 8.86
CA ILE A 15 -5.76 -7.88 10.09
C ILE A 15 -5.52 -9.33 9.66
N ALA A 16 -4.23 -9.70 9.53
CA ALA A 16 -3.78 -11.06 9.26
C ALA A 16 -2.28 -11.17 9.64
N ASP A 17 -1.79 -12.38 9.87
CA ASP A 17 -0.45 -12.67 10.43
C ASP A 17 0.69 -12.03 9.62
N GLU A 18 0.60 -12.03 8.30
CA GLU A 18 1.59 -11.48 7.40
C GLU A 18 1.75 -9.95 7.50
N TYR A 19 0.76 -9.24 8.06
CA TYR A 19 0.83 -7.79 8.26
C TYR A 19 1.46 -7.39 9.60
N PHE A 20 1.53 -8.32 10.54
CA PHE A 20 2.09 -8.08 11.88
C PHE A 20 3.45 -8.74 12.09
N GLY A 21 4.06 -9.26 11.04
CA GLY A 21 5.40 -9.86 11.09
C GLY A 21 5.44 -11.25 11.71
N VAL A 22 4.29 -11.87 11.97
CA VAL A 22 4.20 -13.17 12.66
C VAL A 22 4.05 -14.35 11.70
N ASP A 23 3.75 -14.13 10.43
CA ASP A 23 3.75 -15.22 9.43
C ASP A 23 5.15 -15.82 9.26
N GLU A 24 5.21 -17.14 9.09
CA GLU A 24 6.48 -17.88 9.03
C GLU A 24 7.17 -17.81 7.66
N SER A 25 6.45 -17.47 6.59
CA SER A 25 6.92 -17.55 5.22
C SER A 25 7.07 -16.21 4.51
N ALA A 26 6.14 -15.29 4.75
CA ALA A 26 6.11 -14.00 4.08
C ALA A 26 5.48 -12.93 4.97
N ASN A 27 6.03 -11.73 4.95
CA ASN A 27 5.45 -10.60 5.68
C ASN A 27 5.43 -9.36 4.79
N PHE A 28 4.41 -8.53 5.01
CA PHE A 28 4.22 -7.32 4.24
C PHE A 28 4.82 -6.09 4.92
N ARG A 29 5.53 -5.30 4.11
CA ARG A 29 5.80 -3.91 4.45
C ARG A 29 4.55 -3.09 4.18
N ASP A 30 4.02 -2.48 5.22
CA ASP A 30 2.92 -1.50 5.09
C ASP A 30 3.31 -0.15 5.69
N MET A 31 2.42 0.85 5.56
CA MET A 31 2.63 2.19 6.08
C MET A 31 1.29 2.77 6.55
N GLU A 32 1.29 3.24 7.80
CA GLU A 32 0.14 3.91 8.39
C GLU A 32 0.55 5.22 9.05
N LEU A 33 -0.44 6.08 9.24
CA LEU A 33 -0.34 7.26 10.09
C LEU A 33 -1.18 7.08 11.35
N LEU A 34 -0.56 7.28 12.50
CA LEU A 34 -1.25 7.58 13.75
C LEU A 34 -1.58 9.08 13.74
N ILE A 35 -2.84 9.40 13.82
CA ILE A 35 -3.34 10.77 13.81
C ILE A 35 -4.16 11.07 15.06
N GLY A 36 -4.07 12.32 15.53
CA GLY A 36 -4.81 12.82 16.68
C GLY A 36 -5.35 14.25 16.42
N GLY A 37 -6.16 14.74 17.34
CA GLY A 37 -6.77 16.06 17.26
C GLY A 37 -8.06 16.08 16.44
N PRO A 38 -8.52 17.27 15.95
CA PRO A 38 -9.85 17.45 15.35
C PRO A 38 -10.15 16.54 14.17
N ILE A 39 -9.16 16.11 13.41
CA ILE A 39 -9.33 15.22 12.26
C ILE A 39 -9.91 13.86 12.64
N VAL A 40 -9.73 13.40 13.89
CA VAL A 40 -10.25 12.12 14.37
C VAL A 40 -11.78 12.12 14.36
N GLU A 41 -12.43 13.26 14.61
CA GLU A 41 -13.87 13.39 14.49
C GLU A 41 -14.35 13.13 13.05
N GLU A 42 -13.63 13.65 12.05
CA GLU A 42 -13.96 13.40 10.64
C GLU A 42 -13.83 11.91 10.28
N VAL A 43 -12.79 11.25 10.80
CA VAL A 43 -12.58 9.80 10.61
C VAL A 43 -13.71 9.01 11.28
N SER A 44 -14.12 9.39 12.49
CA SER A 44 -15.24 8.77 13.21
C SER A 44 -16.56 8.93 12.47
N LEU A 45 -16.87 10.14 12.01
CA LEU A 45 -18.06 10.41 11.20
C LEU A 45 -18.05 9.60 9.89
N SER A 46 -16.88 9.41 9.28
CA SER A 46 -16.74 8.55 8.11
C SER A 46 -17.12 7.09 8.41
N PHE A 47 -16.65 6.54 9.53
CA PHE A 47 -17.03 5.21 9.98
C PHE A 47 -18.53 5.11 10.23
N ASP A 48 -19.11 6.09 10.95
CA ASP A 48 -20.55 6.11 11.27
C ASP A 48 -21.41 6.16 9.98
N ASN A 49 -20.95 6.87 8.95
CA ASN A 49 -21.64 6.90 7.65
C ASN A 49 -21.71 5.53 7.00
N TYR A 50 -20.63 4.73 7.10
CA TYR A 50 -20.63 3.35 6.59
C TYR A 50 -21.43 2.41 7.46
N TRP A 51 -21.28 2.51 8.80
CA TRP A 51 -21.96 1.66 9.76
C TRP A 51 -23.49 1.78 9.67
N ASN A 52 -23.99 3.01 9.46
CA ASN A 52 -25.43 3.31 9.39
C ASN A 52 -25.96 3.34 7.95
N ASP A 53 -25.16 2.96 6.95
CA ASP A 53 -25.61 2.96 5.56
C ASP A 53 -26.59 1.77 5.30
N GLN A 54 -27.51 1.96 4.33
CA GLN A 54 -28.47 0.94 3.93
C GLN A 54 -27.84 -0.37 3.43
N TRP A 55 -26.54 -0.35 3.07
CA TRP A 55 -25.78 -1.52 2.62
C TRP A 55 -25.04 -2.23 3.75
N SER A 56 -25.13 -1.73 4.97
CA SER A 56 -24.57 -2.37 6.16
C SER A 56 -25.59 -3.31 6.77
N PHE A 57 -25.34 -4.61 6.67
CA PHE A 57 -26.22 -5.65 7.17
C PHE A 57 -25.58 -6.38 8.36
N PRO A 58 -26.35 -6.68 9.42
CA PRO A 58 -25.90 -7.59 10.46
C PRO A 58 -25.49 -8.95 9.86
N VAL A 59 -24.38 -9.50 10.34
CA VAL A 59 -23.88 -10.81 9.86
C VAL A 59 -24.94 -11.90 9.96
N SER A 60 -25.78 -11.85 11.00
CA SER A 60 -26.91 -12.79 11.20
C SER A 60 -27.97 -12.77 10.08
N GLU A 61 -28.06 -11.68 9.31
CA GLU A 61 -28.99 -11.58 8.18
C GLU A 61 -28.39 -12.11 6.88
N ILE A 62 -27.05 -12.13 6.77
CA ILE A 62 -26.35 -12.51 5.55
C ILE A 62 -25.89 -13.98 5.60
N SER A 63 -25.56 -14.48 6.78
CA SER A 63 -24.94 -15.77 6.95
C SER A 63 -25.74 -16.67 7.91
N HIS A 64 -26.11 -17.86 7.44
CA HIS A 64 -26.64 -18.94 8.27
C HIS A 64 -25.53 -19.84 8.85
N VAL A 65 -24.28 -19.38 8.81
CA VAL A 65 -23.17 -20.13 9.41
C VAL A 65 -23.43 -20.28 10.90
N LYS A 66 -23.63 -21.51 11.34
CA LYS A 66 -23.57 -21.82 12.77
C LYS A 66 -22.21 -21.34 13.24
N THR A 67 -22.18 -20.29 14.05
CA THR A 67 -20.97 -19.89 14.74
C THR A 67 -20.52 -21.07 15.59
N ASN A 68 -19.55 -21.84 15.12
CA ASN A 68 -18.78 -22.64 16.04
C ASN A 68 -18.22 -21.63 17.03
N ARG A 69 -18.58 -21.74 18.29
CA ARG A 69 -17.87 -21.02 19.34
C ARG A 69 -16.41 -21.40 19.15
N LEU A 70 -15.59 -20.40 18.83
CA LEU A 70 -14.14 -20.58 18.95
C LEU A 70 -13.93 -21.12 20.35
N ASP A 71 -13.27 -22.27 20.45
CA ASP A 71 -13.00 -22.85 21.76
C ASP A 71 -12.07 -21.86 22.48
N GLN A 72 -12.37 -21.57 23.73
CA GLN A 72 -11.58 -20.62 24.51
C GLN A 72 -10.10 -21.08 24.60
N GLU A 73 -9.88 -22.40 24.54
CA GLU A 73 -8.54 -23.00 24.50
C GLU A 73 -7.79 -22.67 23.21
N ASP A 74 -8.47 -22.65 22.05
CA ASP A 74 -7.87 -22.29 20.77
C ASP A 74 -7.48 -20.82 20.73
N ILE A 75 -8.33 -19.92 21.29
CA ILE A 75 -8.03 -18.49 21.38
C ILE A 75 -6.82 -18.25 22.29
N LEU A 76 -6.75 -18.94 23.44
CA LEU A 76 -5.62 -18.81 24.38
C LEU A 76 -4.32 -19.37 23.80
N ALA A 77 -4.39 -20.49 23.08
CA ALA A 77 -3.22 -21.06 22.40
C ALA A 77 -2.66 -20.13 21.33
N ASP A 78 -3.52 -19.47 20.57
CA ASP A 78 -3.10 -18.46 19.59
C ASP A 78 -2.57 -17.19 20.27
N ALA A 79 -3.17 -16.73 21.36
CA ALA A 79 -2.66 -15.62 22.16
C ALA A 79 -1.27 -15.91 22.73
N ASP A 80 -1.03 -17.11 23.23
CA ASP A 80 0.29 -17.56 23.71
C ASP A 80 1.33 -17.65 22.58
N ARG A 81 0.91 -18.02 21.38
CA ARG A 81 1.77 -18.04 20.18
C ARG A 81 2.20 -16.62 19.81
N VAL A 82 1.26 -15.69 19.77
CA VAL A 82 1.50 -14.28 19.41
C VAL A 82 2.25 -13.55 20.53
N GLY A 83 1.93 -13.80 21.79
CA GLY A 83 2.58 -13.20 22.96
C GLY A 83 4.09 -13.46 23.03
N ARG A 84 4.58 -14.52 22.37
CA ARG A 84 6.03 -14.77 22.25
C ARG A 84 6.76 -13.76 21.36
N TYR A 85 6.05 -13.01 20.54
CA TYR A 85 6.61 -11.98 19.65
C TYR A 85 6.54 -10.57 20.24
N TYR A 86 5.69 -10.37 21.26
CA TYR A 86 5.51 -9.08 21.93
C TYR A 86 5.91 -9.23 23.38
N ASP A 87 6.92 -8.47 23.78
CA ASP A 87 7.33 -8.37 25.19
C ASP A 87 6.21 -7.67 25.97
N GLU A 88 5.84 -8.20 27.14
CA GLU A 88 4.88 -7.54 28.04
C GLU A 88 5.55 -6.30 28.62
N SER A 89 5.38 -5.17 27.93
CA SER A 89 5.79 -3.89 28.50
C SER A 89 4.92 -3.51 29.69
N SER A 90 5.53 -3.01 30.73
CA SER A 90 4.80 -2.51 31.92
C SER A 90 3.90 -1.34 31.55
N GLU A 91 2.84 -1.07 32.34
CA GLU A 91 1.95 0.08 32.14
C GLU A 91 2.72 1.42 32.14
N ASP A 92 3.77 1.54 32.95
CA ASP A 92 4.62 2.72 33.02
C ASP A 92 5.47 2.88 31.75
N GLU A 93 5.98 1.80 31.18
CA GLU A 93 6.72 1.82 29.90
C GLU A 93 5.80 2.22 28.74
N ASN A 94 4.59 1.68 28.70
CA ASN A 94 3.58 2.06 27.72
C ASN A 94 3.19 3.53 27.82
N ASN A 95 2.97 4.04 29.02
CA ASN A 95 2.66 5.47 29.25
C ASN A 95 3.82 6.36 28.81
N THR A 96 5.06 5.95 29.08
CA THR A 96 6.26 6.67 28.64
C THR A 96 6.34 6.71 27.10
N LEU A 97 6.12 5.59 26.44
CA LEU A 97 6.11 5.50 24.96
C LEU A 97 5.04 6.42 24.34
N TRP A 98 3.82 6.43 24.88
CA TRP A 98 2.76 7.31 24.38
C TRP A 98 3.09 8.80 24.55
N LEU A 99 3.73 9.16 25.64
CA LEU A 99 4.19 10.54 25.86
C LEU A 99 5.31 10.93 24.86
N GLU A 100 6.20 10.03 24.55
CA GLU A 100 7.25 10.25 23.54
C GLU A 100 6.65 10.40 22.15
N ILE A 101 5.73 9.54 21.75
CA ILE A 101 5.00 9.62 20.48
C ILE A 101 4.28 10.98 20.39
N ALA A 102 3.55 11.37 21.44
CA ALA A 102 2.84 12.65 21.45
C ALA A 102 3.77 13.87 21.37
N ARG A 103 4.97 13.80 21.96
CA ARG A 103 5.98 14.87 21.92
C ARG A 103 6.67 14.97 20.56
N SER A 104 6.89 13.82 19.89
CA SER A 104 7.50 13.75 18.56
C SER A 104 6.51 13.98 17.43
N ALA A 105 5.20 14.06 17.71
CA ALA A 105 4.17 14.21 16.72
C ALA A 105 4.34 15.47 15.85
N PHE A 106 4.14 15.30 14.55
CA PHE A 106 4.12 16.39 13.58
C PHE A 106 2.85 17.23 13.75
N ARG A 107 2.97 18.54 13.55
CA ARG A 107 1.84 19.49 13.65
C ARG A 107 1.55 20.09 12.28
N GLY A 108 1.20 19.22 11.33
CA GLY A 108 0.85 19.62 9.97
C GLY A 108 -0.63 19.84 9.77
N LYS A 109 -0.99 20.48 8.65
CA LYS A 109 -2.38 20.48 8.18
C LYS A 109 -2.71 19.09 7.65
N VAL A 110 -3.77 18.50 8.21
CA VAL A 110 -4.26 17.16 7.85
C VAL A 110 -5.63 17.31 7.18
N GLU A 111 -5.81 16.60 6.06
CA GLU A 111 -7.06 16.56 5.30
C GLU A 111 -7.44 15.11 5.06
N LEU A 112 -8.70 14.74 5.30
CA LEU A 112 -9.24 13.41 5.10
C LEU A 112 -9.95 13.33 3.75
N TYR A 113 -9.69 12.29 3.00
CA TYR A 113 -10.38 11.93 1.77
C TYR A 113 -10.97 10.53 1.93
N VAL A 114 -12.28 10.40 1.75
CA VAL A 114 -13.02 9.15 1.92
C VAL A 114 -14.01 9.01 0.78
N ASP A 115 -13.99 7.87 0.12
CA ASP A 115 -15.04 7.53 -0.82
C ASP A 115 -16.32 7.23 -0.06
N LYS A 116 -17.46 7.61 -0.62
CA LYS A 116 -18.76 7.45 0.05
C LYS A 116 -19.32 6.04 -0.19
N PRO A 117 -20.13 5.52 0.74
CA PRO A 117 -20.91 4.32 0.49
C PRO A 117 -21.72 4.44 -0.82
N PRO A 118 -21.95 3.32 -1.53
CA PRO A 118 -22.74 3.34 -2.76
C PRO A 118 -24.15 3.93 -2.53
N ALA A 119 -24.43 5.09 -3.13
CA ALA A 119 -25.75 5.70 -3.06
C ALA A 119 -26.70 5.01 -4.04
N GLY A 120 -27.67 4.22 -3.53
CA GLY A 120 -28.71 3.65 -4.35
C GLY A 120 -28.36 2.33 -5.05
N ASN A 121 -28.84 2.11 -6.27
CA ASN A 121 -28.70 0.84 -6.98
C ASN A 121 -27.22 0.48 -7.28
N PRO A 122 -26.73 -0.72 -6.92
CA PRO A 122 -25.39 -1.20 -7.24
C PRO A 122 -25.01 -1.12 -8.73
N ALA A 123 -26.00 -1.13 -9.63
CA ALA A 123 -25.77 -0.95 -11.06
C ALA A 123 -25.21 0.44 -11.44
N ASN A 124 -25.23 1.40 -10.51
CA ASN A 124 -24.72 2.76 -10.72
C ASN A 124 -23.33 2.99 -10.12
N VAL A 125 -22.61 1.96 -9.72
CA VAL A 125 -21.26 2.05 -9.13
C VAL A 125 -20.30 2.83 -10.02
N ALA A 126 -20.43 2.75 -11.35
CA ALA A 126 -19.59 3.47 -12.30
C ALA A 126 -19.68 5.02 -12.22
N ASN A 127 -20.67 5.58 -11.53
CA ASN A 127 -20.94 7.02 -11.45
C ASN A 127 -20.73 7.60 -10.04
N GLN A 128 -20.08 6.87 -9.14
CA GLN A 128 -19.85 7.37 -7.79
C GLN A 128 -18.69 8.35 -7.73
N PRO A 129 -18.76 9.38 -6.89
CA PRO A 129 -17.64 10.28 -6.69
C PRO A 129 -16.50 9.55 -5.96
N VAL A 130 -15.43 9.26 -6.68
CA VAL A 130 -14.19 8.67 -6.17
C VAL A 130 -13.29 9.80 -5.68
N GLN A 131 -13.50 10.25 -4.45
CA GLN A 131 -12.78 11.42 -3.88
C GLN A 131 -11.28 11.15 -3.77
N VAL A 132 -10.90 9.92 -3.36
CA VAL A 132 -9.51 9.52 -3.21
C VAL A 132 -8.80 9.52 -4.57
N ALA A 133 -9.39 8.90 -5.59
CA ALA A 133 -8.80 8.86 -6.93
C ALA A 133 -8.66 10.25 -7.56
N ASP A 134 -9.64 11.13 -7.39
CA ASP A 134 -9.60 12.50 -7.90
C ASP A 134 -8.50 13.32 -7.21
N GLU A 135 -8.33 13.15 -5.89
CA GLU A 135 -7.28 13.84 -5.17
C GLU A 135 -5.89 13.34 -5.57
N LEU A 136 -5.68 12.02 -5.69
CA LEU A 136 -4.43 11.46 -6.19
C LEU A 136 -4.06 12.04 -7.57
N ASN A 137 -5.02 12.13 -8.49
CA ASN A 137 -4.79 12.76 -9.81
C ASN A 137 -4.42 14.24 -9.70
N LYS A 138 -5.07 15.02 -8.81
CA LYS A 138 -4.73 16.43 -8.57
C LYS A 138 -3.33 16.59 -8.00
N LEU A 139 -2.96 15.76 -7.02
CA LEU A 139 -1.65 15.78 -6.40
C LEU A 139 -0.54 15.54 -7.43
N ILE A 140 -0.69 14.50 -8.26
CA ILE A 140 0.25 14.17 -9.34
C ILE A 140 0.31 15.31 -10.37
N GLY A 141 -0.84 15.84 -10.79
CA GLY A 141 -0.92 16.93 -11.75
C GLY A 141 -0.28 18.23 -11.28
N ASN A 142 -0.29 18.50 -9.98
CA ASN A 142 0.24 19.73 -9.37
C ASN A 142 1.68 19.64 -8.88
N ALA A 143 2.28 18.46 -8.88
CA ALA A 143 3.67 18.24 -8.45
C ALA A 143 4.65 19.07 -9.31
N LYS A 144 5.70 19.60 -8.66
CA LYS A 144 6.64 20.56 -9.26
C LYS A 144 8.08 20.05 -9.32
N ARG A 145 8.46 19.10 -8.47
CA ARG A 145 9.85 18.65 -8.32
C ARG A 145 9.99 17.14 -8.36
N GLU A 146 9.25 16.47 -7.50
CA GLU A 146 9.37 15.02 -7.33
C GLU A 146 8.05 14.40 -6.90
N ILE A 147 7.81 13.20 -7.40
CA ILE A 147 6.76 12.29 -6.95
C ILE A 147 7.41 10.95 -6.64
N ILE A 148 7.27 10.48 -5.40
CA ILE A 148 7.57 9.10 -5.01
C ILE A 148 6.25 8.42 -4.78
N ILE A 149 6.03 7.31 -5.47
CA ILE A 149 4.84 6.47 -5.35
C ILE A 149 5.27 5.13 -4.80
N VAL A 150 4.61 4.69 -3.74
CA VAL A 150 4.72 3.32 -3.24
C VAL A 150 3.32 2.72 -3.30
N SER A 151 3.16 1.66 -4.07
CA SER A 151 1.87 1.01 -4.29
C SER A 151 2.04 -0.49 -4.44
N ALA A 152 1.29 -1.25 -3.66
CA ALA A 152 1.34 -2.72 -3.68
C ALA A 152 0.95 -3.27 -5.05
N TYR A 153 -0.11 -2.70 -5.65
CA TYR A 153 -0.55 -3.02 -7.00
C TYR A 153 -0.52 -1.75 -7.85
N LEU A 154 0.02 -1.90 -9.05
CA LEU A 154 0.22 -0.81 -10.00
C LEU A 154 -0.33 -1.22 -11.37
N ILE A 155 -1.58 -0.88 -11.64
CA ILE A 155 -2.24 -1.09 -12.93
C ILE A 155 -2.79 0.27 -13.35
N PRO A 156 -1.93 1.18 -13.84
CA PRO A 156 -2.32 2.56 -14.04
C PRO A 156 -3.32 2.69 -15.20
N SER A 157 -4.42 3.38 -14.94
CA SER A 157 -5.33 3.78 -16.02
C SER A 157 -4.60 4.67 -17.03
N GLN A 158 -5.14 4.80 -18.26
CA GLN A 158 -4.59 5.69 -19.28
C GLN A 158 -4.50 7.15 -18.77
N ARG A 159 -5.47 7.58 -17.96
CA ARG A 159 -5.46 8.93 -17.34
C ARG A 159 -4.26 9.09 -16.40
N LEU A 160 -4.01 8.12 -15.54
CA LEU A 160 -2.88 8.14 -14.61
C LEU A 160 -1.54 8.10 -15.34
N THR A 161 -1.39 7.20 -16.33
CA THR A 161 -0.19 7.12 -17.18
C THR A 161 0.09 8.46 -17.85
N ASN A 162 -0.93 9.10 -18.44
CA ASN A 162 -0.79 10.41 -19.06
C ASN A 162 -0.39 11.50 -18.04
N SER A 163 -0.95 11.48 -16.83
CA SER A 163 -0.62 12.43 -15.75
C SER A 163 0.84 12.28 -15.30
N LEU A 164 1.34 11.06 -15.18
CA LEU A 164 2.73 10.77 -14.83
C LEU A 164 3.69 11.22 -15.95
N ALA A 165 3.37 10.89 -17.22
CA ALA A 165 4.14 11.34 -18.37
C ALA A 165 4.18 12.87 -18.50
N GLU A 166 3.07 13.56 -18.20
CA GLU A 166 3.00 15.02 -18.17
C GLU A 166 3.88 15.59 -17.04
N ALA A 167 3.85 14.97 -15.87
CA ALA A 167 4.72 15.37 -14.75
C ALA A 167 6.20 15.27 -15.15
N VAL A 168 6.62 14.16 -15.76
CA VAL A 168 8.00 13.99 -16.27
C VAL A 168 8.35 15.03 -17.32
N ARG A 169 7.45 15.34 -18.28
CA ARG A 169 7.69 16.38 -19.30
C ARG A 169 7.84 17.78 -18.68
N ARG A 170 7.20 18.04 -17.53
CA ARG A 170 7.42 19.28 -16.77
C ARG A 170 8.74 19.32 -15.99
N GLY A 171 9.54 18.24 -16.02
CA GLY A 171 10.80 18.10 -15.30
C GLY A 171 10.63 17.56 -13.86
N VAL A 172 9.45 17.02 -13.53
CA VAL A 172 9.23 16.37 -12.24
C VAL A 172 9.89 14.99 -12.25
N LYS A 173 10.70 14.69 -11.23
CA LYS A 173 11.26 13.36 -11.05
C LYS A 173 10.16 12.43 -10.53
N VAL A 174 9.87 11.35 -11.22
CA VAL A 174 8.85 10.36 -10.82
C VAL A 174 9.53 9.03 -10.55
N ARG A 175 9.43 8.56 -9.29
CA ARG A 175 9.92 7.26 -8.85
C ARG A 175 8.76 6.41 -8.35
N ILE A 176 8.67 5.16 -8.78
CA ILE A 176 7.63 4.23 -8.35
C ILE A 176 8.28 2.96 -7.80
N LEU A 177 7.80 2.52 -6.63
CA LEU A 177 8.11 1.24 -6.03
C LEU A 177 6.84 0.39 -5.97
N THR A 178 6.90 -0.82 -6.53
CA THR A 178 5.81 -1.78 -6.51
C THR A 178 6.34 -3.20 -6.25
N ASN A 179 5.46 -4.20 -6.25
CA ASN A 179 5.88 -5.59 -6.09
C ASN A 179 6.50 -6.15 -7.36
N SER A 180 7.55 -6.98 -7.20
CA SER A 180 8.00 -7.91 -8.23
C SER A 180 7.09 -9.14 -8.28
N ILE A 181 7.29 -10.00 -9.28
CA ILE A 181 6.58 -11.28 -9.39
C ILE A 181 6.73 -12.16 -8.14
N ARG A 182 7.85 -12.07 -7.41
CA ARG A 182 8.12 -12.88 -6.20
C ARG A 182 7.66 -12.26 -4.90
N SER A 183 7.59 -10.94 -4.83
CA SER A 183 7.11 -10.23 -3.64
C SER A 183 5.59 -10.02 -3.66
N ASN A 184 4.93 -10.27 -4.78
CA ASN A 184 3.51 -10.13 -4.95
C ASN A 184 2.75 -11.35 -4.43
N ASN A 185 1.63 -11.14 -3.75
CA ASN A 185 0.70 -12.18 -3.32
C ASN A 185 -0.48 -12.38 -4.30
N HIS A 186 -0.61 -11.51 -5.32
CA HIS A 186 -1.65 -11.53 -6.35
C HIS A 186 -1.05 -11.60 -7.75
N LEU A 187 -0.83 -12.81 -8.25
CA LEU A 187 -0.17 -13.00 -9.55
C LEU A 187 -0.93 -12.35 -10.70
N ALA A 188 -2.26 -12.40 -10.70
CA ALA A 188 -3.08 -11.75 -11.72
C ALA A 188 -2.87 -10.23 -11.78
N ALA A 189 -2.77 -9.57 -10.61
CA ALA A 189 -2.48 -8.13 -10.55
C ALA A 189 -1.06 -7.81 -11.05
N HIS A 190 -0.07 -8.66 -10.74
CA HIS A 190 1.27 -8.52 -11.28
C HIS A 190 1.29 -8.67 -12.82
N SER A 191 0.57 -9.66 -13.32
CA SER A 191 0.49 -9.92 -14.77
C SER A 191 -0.14 -8.75 -15.54
N ALA A 192 -1.21 -8.15 -15.00
CA ALA A 192 -1.80 -6.94 -15.57
C ALA A 192 -0.82 -5.76 -15.55
N TYR A 193 -0.08 -5.56 -14.43
CA TYR A 193 0.96 -4.53 -14.32
C TYR A 193 2.02 -4.64 -15.42
N GLN A 194 2.44 -5.85 -15.80
CA GLN A 194 3.47 -6.06 -16.82
C GLN A 194 3.14 -5.41 -18.17
N ASN A 195 1.86 -5.29 -18.51
CA ASN A 195 1.41 -4.62 -19.74
C ASN A 195 1.74 -3.11 -19.74
N HIS A 196 1.94 -2.52 -18.57
CA HIS A 196 2.18 -1.07 -18.40
C HIS A 196 3.66 -0.71 -18.23
N VAL A 197 4.53 -1.67 -17.89
CA VAL A 197 5.95 -1.45 -17.57
C VAL A 197 6.67 -0.65 -18.65
N ARG A 198 6.59 -1.10 -19.89
CA ARG A 198 7.29 -0.44 -21.02
C ARG A 198 6.79 0.98 -21.26
N GLY A 199 5.49 1.20 -21.13
CA GLY A 199 4.88 2.53 -21.25
C GLY A 199 5.32 3.50 -20.18
N LEU A 200 5.40 3.04 -18.93
CA LEU A 200 5.89 3.82 -17.81
C LEU A 200 7.37 4.20 -17.98
N LEU A 201 8.23 3.24 -18.31
CA LEU A 201 9.65 3.49 -18.57
C LEU A 201 9.86 4.43 -19.74
N ALA A 202 9.14 4.25 -20.83
CA ALA A 202 9.23 5.12 -22.02
C ALA A 202 8.77 6.56 -21.72
N SER A 203 7.90 6.77 -20.74
CA SER A 203 7.51 8.10 -20.28
C SER A 203 8.55 8.78 -19.37
N GLY A 204 9.64 8.09 -19.02
CA GLY A 204 10.70 8.60 -18.16
C GLY A 204 10.45 8.40 -16.65
N VAL A 205 9.50 7.56 -16.29
CA VAL A 205 9.28 7.13 -14.87
C VAL A 205 10.41 6.18 -14.46
N GLU A 206 11.01 6.42 -13.30
CA GLU A 206 11.93 5.48 -12.65
C GLU A 206 11.11 4.40 -11.93
N LEU A 207 11.16 3.18 -12.43
CA LEU A 207 10.35 2.06 -11.94
C LEU A 207 11.21 1.07 -11.19
N HIS A 208 10.76 0.69 -9.98
CA HIS A 208 11.43 -0.25 -9.10
C HIS A 208 10.45 -1.33 -8.61
N GLU A 209 10.94 -2.55 -8.50
CA GLU A 209 10.20 -3.69 -7.96
C GLU A 209 10.90 -4.25 -6.72
N VAL A 210 10.14 -4.43 -5.63
CA VAL A 210 10.68 -4.97 -4.36
C VAL A 210 11.32 -6.35 -4.59
N ARG A 211 12.51 -6.56 -4.08
CA ARG A 211 13.14 -7.88 -4.00
C ARG A 211 12.56 -8.65 -2.81
N ALA A 212 11.98 -9.82 -3.06
CA ALA A 212 11.42 -10.67 -2.00
C ALA A 212 12.49 -11.03 -0.94
N GLU A 213 13.75 -11.14 -1.37
CA GLU A 213 14.92 -11.36 -0.52
C GLU A 213 15.75 -10.07 -0.36
N ALA A 214 15.09 -8.93 -0.21
CA ALA A 214 15.76 -7.64 0.05
C ALA A 214 16.77 -7.77 1.21
N LYS A 215 17.96 -7.17 1.05
CA LYS A 215 19.02 -7.27 2.08
C LYS A 215 18.59 -6.65 3.41
N GLU A 216 17.81 -5.56 3.36
CA GLU A 216 17.34 -4.86 4.54
C GLU A 216 15.91 -5.21 4.94
N ARG A 217 15.38 -6.38 4.53
CA ARG A 217 14.00 -6.79 4.90
C ARG A 217 13.80 -6.95 6.41
N TYR A 218 14.89 -7.11 7.20
CA TYR A 218 14.85 -7.10 8.66
C TYR A 218 14.23 -5.82 9.26
N ARG A 219 14.15 -4.74 8.49
CA ARG A 219 13.47 -3.50 8.91
C ARG A 219 11.96 -3.66 9.02
N TYR A 220 11.39 -4.69 8.39
CA TYR A 220 9.96 -4.88 8.24
C TYR A 220 9.48 -6.27 8.69
N ILE A 221 10.39 -7.20 8.94
CA ILE A 221 10.11 -8.60 9.22
C ILE A 221 10.73 -8.96 10.56
N LEU A 222 9.95 -9.59 11.44
CA LEU A 222 10.46 -10.13 12.70
C LEU A 222 11.26 -11.42 12.46
N SER A 223 12.25 -11.68 13.33
CA SER A 223 13.08 -12.91 13.25
C SER A 223 12.23 -14.19 13.29
N PRO A 224 12.68 -15.27 12.63
CA PRO A 224 13.86 -15.38 11.80
C PRO A 224 13.63 -14.76 10.39
N VAL A 225 14.47 -13.79 10.02
CA VAL A 225 14.31 -13.02 8.77
C VAL A 225 14.68 -13.83 7.53
N GLU A 226 15.67 -14.71 7.63
CA GLU A 226 16.28 -15.40 6.49
C GLU A 226 15.31 -16.31 5.74
N GLN A 227 14.31 -16.81 6.43
CA GLN A 227 13.32 -17.76 5.88
C GLN A 227 12.10 -17.05 5.29
N LYS A 228 11.97 -15.75 5.53
CA LYS A 228 10.77 -14.98 5.18
C LYS A 228 11.00 -14.13 3.94
N LYS A 229 9.95 -14.03 3.11
CA LYS A 229 9.91 -13.11 1.96
C LYS A 229 9.32 -11.77 2.39
N LEU A 230 9.83 -10.72 1.80
CA LEU A 230 9.24 -9.39 1.91
C LEU A 230 8.26 -9.19 0.77
N GLY A 231 7.02 -8.86 1.10
CA GLY A 231 6.01 -8.34 0.20
C GLY A 231 5.76 -6.85 0.48
N LEU A 232 5.27 -6.12 -0.49
CA LEU A 232 4.85 -4.74 -0.35
C LEU A 232 3.33 -4.68 -0.29
N HIS A 233 2.78 -4.00 0.75
CA HIS A 233 1.35 -3.70 0.80
C HIS A 233 1.05 -2.21 1.09
N ALA A 234 2.06 -1.39 1.30
CA ALA A 234 1.92 0.04 1.52
C ALA A 234 1.38 0.80 0.30
N LYS A 235 0.56 1.83 0.56
CA LYS A 235 0.00 2.73 -0.45
C LYS A 235 0.17 4.17 0.04
N TYR A 236 1.17 4.86 -0.52
CA TYR A 236 1.42 6.25 -0.19
C TYR A 236 2.16 7.01 -1.29
N LEU A 237 2.03 8.32 -1.25
CA LEU A 237 2.74 9.25 -2.11
C LEU A 237 3.52 10.26 -1.27
N ILE A 238 4.76 10.53 -1.69
CA ILE A 238 5.56 11.64 -1.17
C ILE A 238 5.74 12.62 -2.33
N ILE A 239 5.27 13.86 -2.18
CA ILE A 239 5.26 14.82 -3.28
C ILE A 239 6.02 16.07 -2.85
N ASP A 240 6.91 16.50 -3.72
CA ASP A 240 7.76 17.67 -3.53
C ASP A 240 8.53 17.61 -2.20
N ARG A 241 8.37 18.60 -1.31
CA ARG A 241 9.08 18.65 -0.03
C ARG A 241 8.17 18.76 1.19
N ASP A 242 6.86 18.73 1.01
CA ASP A 242 5.92 19.06 2.07
C ASP A 242 4.59 18.31 2.02
N ILE A 243 4.37 17.48 1.01
CA ILE A 243 3.12 16.73 0.87
C ILE A 243 3.38 15.25 1.07
N VAL A 244 2.56 14.62 1.90
CA VAL A 244 2.47 13.17 2.10
C VAL A 244 1.00 12.77 1.97
N PHE A 245 0.72 11.72 1.20
CA PHE A 245 -0.59 11.09 1.15
C PHE A 245 -0.42 9.61 1.51
N ILE A 246 -1.16 9.12 2.50
CA ILE A 246 -1.17 7.72 2.92
C ILE A 246 -2.61 7.24 2.99
N GLY A 247 -2.88 6.03 2.49
CA GLY A 247 -4.24 5.50 2.50
C GLY A 247 -4.34 4.03 2.13
N SER A 248 -5.55 3.61 1.81
CA SER A 248 -5.87 2.23 1.42
C SER A 248 -5.81 1.99 -0.10
N ALA A 249 -5.86 3.06 -0.93
CA ALA A 249 -5.99 2.95 -2.38
C ALA A 249 -4.69 2.53 -3.07
N ASN A 250 -4.72 1.41 -3.77
CA ASN A 250 -3.71 1.09 -4.78
C ASN A 250 -3.90 1.93 -6.04
N LEU A 251 -2.89 1.94 -6.90
CA LEU A 251 -2.99 2.54 -8.24
C LEU A 251 -3.45 1.50 -9.26
N ASP A 252 -4.64 0.94 -9.06
CA ASP A 252 -5.28 -0.04 -9.94
C ASP A 252 -6.74 0.35 -10.22
N PRO A 253 -7.38 -0.24 -11.25
CA PRO A 253 -8.76 0.10 -11.61
C PRO A 253 -9.76 -0.20 -10.50
N ARG A 254 -9.55 -1.26 -9.73
CA ARG A 254 -10.44 -1.65 -8.64
C ARG A 254 -10.44 -0.61 -7.52
N SER A 255 -9.26 -0.22 -7.03
CA SER A 255 -9.13 0.81 -5.99
C SER A 255 -9.61 2.18 -6.46
N LEU A 256 -9.32 2.54 -7.72
CA LEU A 256 -9.62 3.89 -8.22
C LEU A 256 -11.04 4.07 -8.78
N ARG A 257 -11.86 3.00 -8.89
CA ARG A 257 -13.17 3.05 -9.54
C ARG A 257 -14.27 2.24 -8.84
N ILE A 258 -13.93 1.17 -8.14
CA ILE A 258 -14.89 0.18 -7.63
C ILE A 258 -14.93 0.18 -6.10
N ASN A 259 -13.76 0.08 -5.47
CA ASN A 259 -13.66 0.08 -4.02
C ASN A 259 -14.04 1.43 -3.42
N THR A 260 -14.29 1.40 -2.13
CA THR A 260 -14.39 2.58 -1.28
C THR A 260 -13.09 2.70 -0.49
N GLU A 261 -12.37 3.77 -0.72
CA GLU A 261 -11.04 3.98 -0.19
C GLU A 261 -10.99 5.14 0.79
N ILE A 262 -9.96 5.14 1.62
CA ILE A 262 -9.67 6.21 2.57
C ILE A 262 -8.22 6.66 2.41
N GLY A 263 -7.97 7.95 2.54
CA GLY A 263 -6.63 8.51 2.54
C GLY A 263 -6.51 9.80 3.35
N VAL A 264 -5.33 10.01 3.88
CA VAL A 264 -4.98 11.21 4.65
C VAL A 264 -3.88 11.96 3.92
N LEU A 265 -4.13 13.22 3.65
CA LEU A 265 -3.17 14.17 3.10
C LEU A 265 -2.59 15.00 4.23
N VAL A 266 -1.28 15.00 4.37
CA VAL A 266 -0.57 15.83 5.34
C VAL A 266 0.37 16.80 4.63
N ARG A 267 0.29 18.06 5.01
CA ARG A 267 1.21 19.12 4.54
C ARG A 267 2.18 19.48 5.67
N ASP A 268 3.29 18.78 5.70
CA ASP A 268 4.37 18.99 6.67
C ASP A 268 5.73 18.59 6.09
N ARG A 269 6.72 19.47 6.20
CA ARG A 269 8.06 19.23 5.63
C ARG A 269 8.86 18.20 6.41
N LYS A 270 8.68 18.14 7.72
CA LYS A 270 9.43 17.20 8.57
C LYS A 270 8.90 15.78 8.35
N LEU A 271 7.57 15.59 8.36
CA LEU A 271 6.97 14.31 8.05
C LEU A 271 7.36 13.85 6.63
N ASN A 272 7.33 14.76 5.64
CA ASN A 272 7.74 14.44 4.27
C ASN A 272 9.20 13.96 4.24
N GLN A 273 10.10 14.64 4.95
CA GLN A 273 11.51 14.27 5.02
C GLN A 273 11.69 12.92 5.74
N GLU A 274 11.05 12.71 6.90
CA GLU A 274 11.16 11.43 7.62
C GLU A 274 10.64 10.25 6.80
N LEU A 275 9.47 10.42 6.14
CA LEU A 275 8.94 9.35 5.30
C LEU A 275 9.84 9.08 4.10
N ARG A 276 10.49 10.12 3.57
CA ARG A 276 11.51 9.99 2.53
C ARG A 276 12.72 9.19 3.01
N ASP A 277 13.25 9.55 4.18
CA ASP A 277 14.42 8.88 4.78
C ASP A 277 14.12 7.40 5.09
N LEU A 278 12.89 7.09 5.46
CA LEU A 278 12.41 5.71 5.64
C LEU A 278 12.25 4.96 4.31
N THR A 279 11.91 5.66 3.22
CA THR A 279 11.58 5.07 1.91
C THR A 279 12.78 4.94 0.99
N ASP A 280 13.73 5.89 1.01
CA ASP A 280 14.86 5.91 0.09
C ASP A 280 15.73 4.63 0.12
N PRO A 281 15.97 3.98 1.27
CA PRO A 281 16.64 2.68 1.30
C PRO A 281 15.94 1.59 0.48
N ASP A 282 14.62 1.63 0.37
CA ASP A 282 13.87 0.60 -0.37
C ASP A 282 14.10 0.67 -1.88
N PHE A 283 14.54 1.83 -2.39
CA PHE A 283 14.93 2.01 -3.79
C PHE A 283 16.36 1.56 -4.10
N GLN A 284 17.15 1.20 -3.09
CA GLN A 284 18.51 0.67 -3.32
C GLN A 284 18.44 -0.66 -4.06
N LYS A 285 19.40 -0.88 -4.96
CA LYS A 285 19.46 -2.10 -5.78
C LYS A 285 19.58 -3.40 -4.96
N SER A 286 20.02 -3.30 -3.72
CA SER A 286 20.02 -4.40 -2.74
C SER A 286 18.62 -4.77 -2.23
N ASN A 287 17.66 -3.86 -2.32
CA ASN A 287 16.31 -3.99 -1.78
C ASN A 287 15.23 -4.01 -2.87
N ALA A 288 15.50 -3.41 -4.03
CA ALA A 288 14.60 -3.43 -5.18
C ALA A 288 15.35 -3.64 -6.49
N TRP A 289 14.68 -4.22 -7.46
CA TRP A 289 15.11 -4.26 -8.85
C TRP A 289 14.79 -2.92 -9.50
N GLN A 290 15.79 -2.26 -10.08
CA GLN A 290 15.54 -1.13 -10.97
C GLN A 290 15.25 -1.67 -12.37
N LEU A 291 14.13 -1.28 -12.96
CA LEU A 291 13.78 -1.67 -14.31
C LEU A 291 14.33 -0.68 -15.33
N ALA A 292 14.84 -1.21 -16.45
CA ALA A 292 15.32 -0.40 -17.56
C ALA A 292 15.04 -1.08 -18.90
N ILE A 293 15.02 -0.29 -19.96
CA ILE A 293 15.00 -0.78 -21.35
C ILE A 293 16.36 -0.49 -21.93
N GLU A 294 17.07 -1.53 -22.36
CA GLU A 294 18.36 -1.41 -23.05
C GLU A 294 18.22 -0.97 -24.52
N ASP A 295 19.32 -0.63 -25.16
CA ASP A 295 19.34 -0.12 -26.54
C ASP A 295 18.72 -1.08 -27.57
N ASP A 296 18.79 -2.39 -27.31
CA ASP A 296 18.15 -3.43 -28.12
C ASP A 296 16.65 -3.63 -27.81
N GLN A 297 16.06 -2.73 -27.05
CA GLN A 297 14.65 -2.78 -26.58
C GLN A 297 14.37 -3.90 -25.58
N LYS A 298 15.40 -4.50 -25.00
CA LYS A 298 15.24 -5.53 -23.98
C LYS A 298 14.93 -4.92 -22.62
N LEU A 299 13.90 -5.43 -21.96
CA LEU A 299 13.59 -5.09 -20.57
C LEU A 299 14.49 -5.88 -19.63
N VAL A 300 15.15 -5.17 -18.71
CA VAL A 300 16.09 -5.76 -17.73
C VAL A 300 15.74 -5.34 -16.32
N TRP A 301 16.07 -6.20 -15.35
CA TRP A 301 15.96 -6.00 -13.90
C TRP A 301 17.37 -5.87 -13.31
N ILE A 302 17.73 -4.69 -12.83
CA ILE A 302 19.06 -4.35 -12.36
C ILE A 302 19.08 -4.42 -10.83
N GLY A 303 19.81 -5.40 -10.28
CA GLY A 303 20.15 -5.48 -8.85
C GLY A 303 21.52 -4.86 -8.57
N ASP A 304 21.99 -4.99 -7.32
CA ASP A 304 23.33 -4.52 -6.92
C ASP A 304 24.46 -5.44 -7.42
N ASP A 305 24.18 -6.70 -7.62
CA ASP A 305 25.13 -7.76 -7.94
C ASP A 305 24.82 -8.48 -9.25
N ILE A 306 23.65 -8.23 -9.85
CA ILE A 306 23.17 -8.96 -11.03
C ILE A 306 22.24 -8.12 -11.90
N VAL A 307 22.29 -8.37 -13.20
CA VAL A 307 21.31 -7.90 -14.17
C VAL A 307 20.60 -9.13 -14.75
N LEU A 308 19.27 -9.11 -14.69
CA LEU A 308 18.43 -10.18 -15.23
C LEU A 308 17.75 -9.70 -16.51
N ASP A 309 17.70 -10.58 -17.51
CA ASP A 309 17.03 -10.35 -18.79
C ASP A 309 15.61 -10.92 -18.85
N ALA A 310 15.14 -11.43 -17.72
CA ALA A 310 13.80 -11.95 -17.53
C ALA A 310 13.34 -11.66 -16.09
N GLN A 311 12.04 -11.63 -15.87
CA GLN A 311 11.44 -11.40 -14.55
C GLN A 311 12.06 -12.28 -13.48
N PRO A 312 12.34 -11.74 -12.27
CA PRO A 312 12.95 -12.46 -11.15
C PRO A 312 11.96 -13.44 -10.48
N ALA A 313 11.42 -14.39 -11.25
CA ALA A 313 10.48 -15.38 -10.79
C ALA A 313 11.16 -16.50 -9.98
N SER A 314 10.38 -17.17 -9.11
CA SER A 314 10.84 -18.33 -8.34
C SER A 314 11.06 -19.57 -9.22
N SER A 315 10.36 -19.68 -10.35
CA SER A 315 10.42 -20.78 -11.28
C SER A 315 10.01 -20.37 -12.70
N VAL A 316 10.33 -21.19 -13.68
CA VAL A 316 9.81 -21.03 -15.05
C VAL A 316 8.28 -21.15 -15.07
N PHE A 317 7.72 -22.01 -14.23
CA PHE A 317 6.27 -22.19 -14.13
C PHE A 317 5.56 -20.91 -13.69
N GLN A 318 6.09 -20.20 -12.70
CA GLN A 318 5.53 -18.89 -12.28
C GLN A 318 5.53 -17.86 -13.43
N ARG A 319 6.55 -17.85 -14.29
CA ARG A 319 6.57 -16.99 -15.49
C ARG A 319 5.52 -17.38 -16.52
N VAL A 320 5.27 -18.68 -16.68
CA VAL A 320 4.24 -19.17 -17.61
C VAL A 320 2.84 -18.82 -17.08
N GLU A 321 2.60 -18.95 -15.79
CA GLU A 321 1.34 -18.53 -15.16
C GLU A 321 1.13 -17.02 -15.30
N ASP A 322 2.15 -16.21 -15.02
CA ASP A 322 2.12 -14.75 -15.18
C ASP A 322 1.81 -14.38 -16.64
N TRP A 323 2.50 -15.00 -17.59
CA TRP A 323 2.22 -14.81 -19.02
C TRP A 323 0.77 -15.15 -19.38
N PHE A 324 0.24 -16.24 -18.85
CA PHE A 324 -1.16 -16.66 -19.09
C PHE A 324 -2.14 -15.62 -18.56
N PHE A 325 -1.99 -15.18 -17.32
CA PHE A 325 -2.85 -14.15 -16.72
C PHE A 325 -2.76 -12.81 -17.45
N ALA A 326 -1.59 -12.42 -17.95
CA ALA A 326 -1.40 -11.18 -18.71
C ALA A 326 -2.22 -11.11 -20.01
N HIS A 327 -2.66 -12.26 -20.53
CA HIS A 327 -3.47 -12.35 -21.76
C HIS A 327 -4.98 -12.51 -21.49
N LEU A 328 -5.39 -12.56 -20.22
CA LEU A 328 -6.81 -12.60 -19.86
C LEU A 328 -7.39 -11.17 -19.80
N PRO A 329 -8.63 -10.96 -20.24
CA PRO A 329 -9.29 -9.64 -20.21
C PRO A 329 -9.85 -9.33 -18.81
N ILE A 330 -9.02 -9.45 -17.76
CA ILE A 330 -9.43 -9.29 -16.35
C ILE A 330 -8.91 -7.99 -15.71
N GLU A 331 -8.13 -7.20 -16.43
CA GLU A 331 -7.48 -5.98 -15.91
C GLU A 331 -8.48 -4.97 -15.32
N GLY A 332 -9.69 -4.90 -15.87
CA GLY A 332 -10.72 -3.99 -15.39
C GLY A 332 -11.38 -4.39 -14.06
N GLU A 333 -11.16 -5.63 -13.63
CA GLU A 333 -11.71 -6.21 -12.39
C GLU A 333 -10.67 -6.27 -11.25
N LEU A 334 -9.40 -5.98 -11.58
CA LEU A 334 -8.24 -6.03 -10.68
C LEU A 334 -7.98 -4.70 -9.97
#